data_2f344c107235d8939cacf1a0d9f5091f
#
_entry.id   2f344c107235d8939cacf1a0d9f5091f
#
_cell.length_a   1.000
_cell.length_b   1.000
_cell.length_c   1.000
_cell.angle_alpha   90.00
_cell.angle_beta   90.00
_cell.angle_gamma   90.00
#
_symmetry.space_group_name_H-M   'P 1'
#
loop_
_entity.id
_entity.type
_entity.pdbx_description
1 polymer ?
#
loop_
_entity_poly.entity_id
_entity_poly.type
_entity_poly.pdbx_seq_one_letter_code
_entity_poly.pdbx_strand_id
1 'polypeptide(L)'
;MTQRGPLLFIVCLLLIAGIGIASYRHNAYRIPILPGVQQTVWQVEARIEYLAQGSATQALLTLPPEQPGFRIISESGASPGFGFDLVTDDQQRQAHWTKRFAEGEQILFYKLDLVRDPGYEVLPDAPPDEAEQQIWEEPYQTAAQQLSQSVNPISADGRSLARQLVRELNQPTVTQNVALLLERYSPAQLITSLLNDNGIPARTVQVLALEDGRRRQGLQDFVQYWQDDTWQLLDPSGASADPNHVLLWQTTQPSVLEVLGGSRSRVTFSMISQSRPAEVVTQENAPGFAISLYSLPIAEQGMFKLIMLLPIGALVVAIMRILVGLKTSGTFMPVLIALAFLQTDLLPGLVSFVSVVALGLAIRSYLSALNLLLVARIATLVVVVIGIISIFSILSYHLGLMAGLNITFFPMIILAWTIERMSITWEEQGPKEVIMQGGGSLLVATLAFLVMDREIVRHLAF
;
A
#
# COMPACT_ATOMS: atom_id res chain seq x y z
N MET A 1 -0.13 -18.14 49.32
CA MET A 1 -0.75 -18.84 48.20
C MET A 1 -2.06 -18.23 47.68
N THR A 2 -2.51 -17.10 48.20
CA THR A 2 -3.84 -16.54 47.96
C THR A 2 -3.94 -15.43 46.90
N GLN A 3 -2.82 -15.04 46.26
CA GLN A 3 -2.84 -13.98 45.26
C GLN A 3 -2.99 -14.46 43.81
N ARG A 4 -3.04 -15.76 43.56
CA ARG A 4 -3.17 -16.31 42.18
C ARG A 4 -4.65 -16.45 41.75
N GLY A 5 -5.59 -16.42 42.69
CA GLY A 5 -7.04 -16.56 42.40
C GLY A 5 -7.59 -15.47 41.48
N PRO A 6 -7.40 -14.17 41.79
CA PRO A 6 -7.91 -13.10 40.94
C PRO A 6 -7.28 -13.11 39.55
N LEU A 7 -5.99 -13.43 39.46
CA LEU A 7 -5.27 -13.49 38.16
C LEU A 7 -5.81 -14.65 37.31
N LEU A 8 -5.97 -15.85 37.90
CA LEU A 8 -6.57 -16.99 37.19
C LEU A 8 -8.01 -16.72 36.75
N PHE A 9 -8.80 -16.04 37.60
CA PHE A 9 -10.14 -15.63 37.24
C PHE A 9 -10.16 -14.72 36.00
N ILE A 10 -9.32 -13.68 35.97
CA ILE A 10 -9.24 -12.77 34.83
C ILE A 10 -8.79 -13.51 33.57
N VAL A 11 -7.76 -14.37 33.67
CA VAL A 11 -7.30 -15.17 32.54
C VAL A 11 -8.38 -16.09 32.00
N CYS A 12 -9.08 -16.81 32.87
CA CYS A 12 -10.21 -17.68 32.48
C CYS A 12 -11.35 -16.87 31.84
N LEU A 13 -11.68 -15.69 32.38
CA LEU A 13 -12.71 -14.81 31.83
C LEU A 13 -12.36 -14.36 30.43
N LEU A 14 -11.13 -13.92 30.21
CA LEU A 14 -10.64 -13.47 28.90
C LEU A 14 -10.60 -14.63 27.88
N LEU A 15 -10.16 -15.82 28.30
CA LEU A 15 -10.17 -17.01 27.44
C LEU A 15 -11.62 -17.43 27.06
N ILE A 16 -12.55 -17.43 28.02
CA ILE A 16 -13.96 -17.74 27.74
C ILE A 16 -14.54 -16.69 26.79
N ALA A 17 -14.26 -15.41 27.01
CA ALA A 17 -14.70 -14.33 26.10
C ALA A 17 -14.12 -14.51 24.69
N GLY A 18 -12.83 -14.80 24.57
CA GLY A 18 -12.18 -15.03 23.26
C GLY A 18 -12.75 -16.25 22.53
N ILE A 19 -12.90 -17.39 23.23
CA ILE A 19 -13.52 -18.60 22.65
C ILE A 19 -14.97 -18.33 22.29
N GLY A 20 -15.69 -17.60 23.15
CA GLY A 20 -17.10 -17.23 22.91
C GLY A 20 -17.25 -16.39 21.64
N ILE A 21 -16.41 -15.38 21.45
CA ILE A 21 -16.39 -14.54 20.24
C ILE A 21 -16.04 -15.38 19.00
N ALA A 22 -15.02 -16.23 19.08
CA ALA A 22 -14.62 -17.11 17.98
C ALA A 22 -15.74 -18.09 17.60
N SER A 23 -16.39 -18.70 18.59
CA SER A 23 -17.51 -19.59 18.36
C SER A 23 -18.73 -18.86 17.79
N TYR A 24 -19.00 -17.65 18.26
CA TYR A 24 -20.07 -16.82 17.72
C TYR A 24 -19.80 -16.47 16.24
N ARG A 25 -18.57 -16.07 15.91
CA ARG A 25 -18.16 -15.80 14.52
C ARG A 25 -18.30 -17.05 13.64
N HIS A 26 -17.89 -18.20 14.15
CA HIS A 26 -18.03 -19.46 13.41
C HIS A 26 -19.49 -19.83 13.15
N ASN A 27 -20.36 -19.74 14.16
CA ASN A 27 -21.74 -20.16 14.04
C ASN A 27 -22.65 -19.13 13.33
N ALA A 28 -22.46 -17.83 13.62
CA ALA A 28 -23.30 -16.77 13.07
C ALA A 28 -22.91 -16.42 11.62
N TYR A 29 -21.62 -16.47 11.32
CA TYR A 29 -21.08 -16.01 10.03
C TYR A 29 -20.42 -17.12 9.21
N ARG A 30 -20.49 -18.39 9.71
CA ARG A 30 -19.88 -19.57 9.07
C ARG A 30 -18.40 -19.37 8.69
N ILE A 31 -17.68 -18.50 9.40
CA ILE A 31 -16.26 -18.29 9.20
C ILE A 31 -15.53 -19.56 9.64
N PRO A 32 -14.81 -20.27 8.75
CA PRO A 32 -14.08 -21.47 9.13
C PRO A 32 -12.98 -21.13 10.13
N ILE A 33 -12.77 -22.00 11.13
CA ILE A 33 -11.71 -21.84 12.14
C ILE A 33 -10.33 -22.03 11.50
N LEU A 34 -10.24 -22.87 10.46
CA LEU A 34 -9.05 -23.06 9.65
C LEU A 34 -9.19 -22.28 8.33
N PRO A 35 -8.12 -21.69 7.82
CA PRO A 35 -8.14 -21.07 6.50
C PRO A 35 -8.51 -22.15 5.47
N GLY A 36 -9.69 -22.03 4.88
CA GLY A 36 -10.17 -22.89 3.78
C GLY A 36 -9.74 -22.34 2.42
N VAL A 37 -10.44 -22.75 1.36
CA VAL A 37 -10.28 -22.12 0.03
C VAL A 37 -10.67 -20.66 0.15
N GLN A 38 -9.68 -19.81 0.09
CA GLN A 38 -9.84 -18.37 0.29
C GLN A 38 -9.72 -17.67 -1.06
N GLN A 39 -10.57 -16.69 -1.28
CA GLN A 39 -10.43 -15.75 -2.39
C GLN A 39 -9.76 -14.47 -1.89
N THR A 40 -8.81 -13.97 -2.65
CA THR A 40 -8.19 -12.68 -2.37
C THR A 40 -9.17 -11.58 -2.79
N VAL A 41 -9.68 -10.87 -1.79
CA VAL A 41 -10.51 -9.67 -1.98
C VAL A 41 -9.62 -8.46 -1.87
N TRP A 42 -9.62 -7.63 -2.88
CA TRP A 42 -9.01 -6.32 -2.85
C TRP A 42 -10.02 -5.29 -2.39
N GLN A 43 -9.69 -4.58 -1.34
CA GLN A 43 -10.45 -3.44 -0.85
C GLN A 43 -9.71 -2.16 -1.23
N VAL A 44 -10.33 -1.38 -2.10
CA VAL A 44 -9.81 -0.11 -2.60
C VAL A 44 -10.64 1.03 -2.03
N GLU A 45 -10.01 2.02 -1.44
CA GLU A 45 -10.64 3.23 -0.94
C GLU A 45 -10.09 4.45 -1.67
N ALA A 46 -10.95 5.16 -2.37
CA ALA A 46 -10.65 6.48 -2.90
C ALA A 46 -10.99 7.54 -1.87
N ARG A 47 -10.03 8.35 -1.48
CA ARG A 47 -10.16 9.52 -0.62
C ARG A 47 -10.11 10.77 -1.47
N ILE A 48 -11.18 11.54 -1.46
CA ILE A 48 -11.34 12.79 -2.18
C ILE A 48 -11.22 13.93 -1.19
N GLU A 49 -10.35 14.88 -1.46
CA GLU A 49 -10.14 16.08 -0.67
C GLU A 49 -10.34 17.32 -1.56
N TYR A 50 -11.09 18.29 -1.10
CA TYR A 50 -11.25 19.58 -1.77
C TYR A 50 -11.66 20.70 -0.82
N LEU A 51 -11.47 21.94 -1.23
CA LEU A 51 -11.85 23.14 -0.48
C LEU A 51 -13.16 23.69 -1.05
N ALA A 52 -14.25 23.57 -0.28
CA ALA A 52 -15.57 24.12 -0.62
C ALA A 52 -15.63 25.64 -0.41
N GLN A 53 -16.36 26.35 -1.25
CA GLN A 53 -16.37 27.81 -1.34
C GLN A 53 -17.61 28.49 -0.70
N GLY A 54 -18.31 27.81 0.22
CA GLY A 54 -19.49 28.36 0.87
C GLY A 54 -20.73 28.37 -0.02
N SER A 55 -20.85 27.42 -0.92
CA SER A 55 -21.97 27.29 -1.85
C SER A 55 -22.40 25.82 -2.00
N ALA A 56 -23.38 25.57 -2.87
CA ALA A 56 -23.71 24.21 -3.27
C ALA A 56 -22.50 23.56 -3.94
N THR A 57 -22.19 22.33 -3.54
CA THR A 57 -21.06 21.59 -4.08
C THR A 57 -21.46 20.22 -4.57
N GLN A 58 -20.80 19.77 -5.62
CA GLN A 58 -20.93 18.45 -6.20
C GLN A 58 -19.54 17.91 -6.52
N ALA A 59 -19.29 16.67 -6.13
CA ALA A 59 -18.08 15.93 -6.50
C ALA A 59 -18.49 14.70 -7.30
N LEU A 60 -17.82 14.49 -8.44
CA LEU A 60 -18.02 13.37 -9.35
C LEU A 60 -16.72 12.61 -9.49
N LEU A 61 -16.72 11.35 -9.12
CA LEU A 61 -15.58 10.45 -9.28
C LEU A 61 -15.93 9.42 -10.35
N THR A 62 -15.13 9.36 -11.40
CA THR A 62 -15.23 8.27 -12.40
C THR A 62 -14.81 6.95 -11.76
N LEU A 63 -15.62 5.92 -11.95
CA LEU A 63 -15.43 4.59 -11.38
C LEU A 63 -14.81 3.63 -12.41
N PRO A 64 -14.12 2.58 -11.96
CA PRO A 64 -13.56 1.60 -12.86
C PRO A 64 -14.65 0.89 -13.66
N PRO A 65 -14.42 0.65 -14.96
CA PRO A 65 -15.31 -0.15 -15.76
C PRO A 65 -15.28 -1.62 -15.34
N GLU A 66 -16.29 -2.38 -15.73
CA GLU A 66 -16.20 -3.84 -15.70
C GLU A 66 -15.06 -4.28 -16.61
N GLN A 67 -14.21 -5.18 -16.13
CA GLN A 67 -13.02 -5.62 -16.84
C GLN A 67 -12.73 -7.10 -16.61
N PRO A 68 -12.15 -7.81 -17.58
CA PRO A 68 -11.81 -9.23 -17.42
C PRO A 68 -10.86 -9.45 -16.24
N GLY A 69 -11.05 -10.53 -15.53
CA GLY A 69 -10.19 -10.94 -14.43
C GLY A 69 -10.51 -10.29 -13.07
N PHE A 70 -11.38 -9.28 -13.02
CA PHE A 70 -11.82 -8.64 -11.78
C PHE A 70 -13.35 -8.53 -11.71
N ARG A 71 -13.91 -8.96 -10.61
CA ARG A 71 -15.36 -8.83 -10.34
C ARG A 71 -15.57 -7.92 -9.14
N ILE A 72 -16.37 -6.87 -9.33
CA ILE A 72 -16.79 -5.96 -8.25
C ILE A 72 -17.80 -6.70 -7.35
N ILE A 73 -17.58 -6.66 -6.03
CA ILE A 73 -18.44 -7.31 -5.05
C ILE A 73 -19.34 -6.29 -4.38
N SER A 74 -18.75 -5.20 -3.91
CA SER A 74 -19.48 -4.15 -3.21
C SER A 74 -18.89 -2.78 -3.49
N GLU A 75 -19.75 -1.78 -3.45
CA GLU A 75 -19.42 -0.37 -3.61
C GLU A 75 -20.19 0.45 -2.58
N SER A 76 -19.52 1.40 -1.97
CA SER A 76 -20.16 2.29 -1.01
C SER A 76 -19.48 3.65 -0.94
N GLY A 77 -20.25 4.70 -0.66
CA GLY A 77 -19.75 6.03 -0.36
C GLY A 77 -19.99 6.38 1.10
N ALA A 78 -18.95 6.79 1.81
CA ALA A 78 -19.06 7.24 3.20
C ALA A 78 -18.67 8.71 3.29
N SER A 79 -19.66 9.59 3.46
CA SER A 79 -19.40 11.03 3.53
C SER A 79 -20.48 11.72 4.37
N PRO A 80 -20.19 12.03 5.64
CA PRO A 80 -21.18 12.61 6.53
C PRO A 80 -21.78 13.91 5.98
N GLY A 81 -23.10 13.95 5.88
CA GLY A 81 -23.85 15.12 5.45
C GLY A 81 -23.87 15.40 3.93
N PHE A 82 -23.40 14.46 3.10
CA PHE A 82 -23.56 14.47 1.66
C PHE A 82 -24.62 13.47 1.22
N GLY A 83 -25.36 13.81 0.17
CA GLY A 83 -26.08 12.82 -0.60
C GLY A 83 -25.10 12.04 -1.46
N PHE A 84 -25.25 10.72 -1.54
CA PHE A 84 -24.42 9.84 -2.34
C PHE A 84 -25.29 9.03 -3.29
N ASP A 85 -24.88 8.95 -4.55
CA ASP A 85 -25.52 8.15 -5.58
C ASP A 85 -24.49 7.59 -6.57
N LEU A 86 -24.79 6.43 -7.14
CA LEU A 86 -24.03 5.80 -8.21
C LEU A 86 -24.82 5.97 -9.52
N VAL A 87 -24.26 6.69 -10.45
CA VAL A 87 -24.88 7.01 -11.74
C VAL A 87 -24.09 6.36 -12.86
N THR A 88 -24.80 5.80 -13.83
CA THR A 88 -24.20 5.31 -15.06
C THR A 88 -24.71 6.18 -16.20
N ASP A 89 -23.82 6.94 -16.81
CA ASP A 89 -24.11 7.81 -17.94
C ASP A 89 -23.19 7.44 -19.11
N ASP A 90 -23.76 7.30 -20.33
CA ASP A 90 -23.04 6.94 -21.56
C ASP A 90 -21.93 5.88 -21.41
N GLN A 91 -22.23 4.78 -20.72
CA GLN A 91 -21.31 3.68 -20.39
C GLN A 91 -20.22 4.02 -19.34
N GLN A 92 -20.24 5.23 -18.78
CA GLN A 92 -19.36 5.58 -17.68
C GLN A 92 -20.08 5.50 -16.34
N ARG A 93 -19.45 4.83 -15.40
CA ARG A 93 -19.93 4.74 -14.02
C ARG A 93 -19.30 5.86 -13.21
N GLN A 94 -20.10 6.58 -12.45
CA GLN A 94 -19.67 7.69 -11.63
C GLN A 94 -20.28 7.62 -10.23
N ALA A 95 -19.48 7.96 -9.23
CA ALA A 95 -19.96 8.22 -7.88
C ALA A 95 -20.19 9.72 -7.70
N HIS A 96 -21.41 10.08 -7.33
CA HIS A 96 -21.83 11.46 -7.15
C HIS A 96 -22.05 11.77 -5.68
N TRP A 97 -21.42 12.85 -5.18
CA TRP A 97 -21.71 13.44 -3.88
C TRP A 97 -22.26 14.84 -4.06
N THR A 98 -23.36 15.12 -3.39
CA THR A 98 -24.02 16.42 -3.47
C THR A 98 -24.29 16.99 -2.08
N LYS A 99 -24.10 18.31 -1.92
CA LYS A 99 -24.42 19.03 -0.69
C LYS A 99 -24.87 20.44 -1.03
N ARG A 100 -25.97 20.89 -0.42
CA ARG A 100 -26.55 22.21 -0.71
C ARG A 100 -25.67 23.38 -0.22
N PHE A 101 -24.91 23.16 0.84
CA PHE A 101 -23.98 24.15 1.38
C PHE A 101 -22.80 23.43 2.00
N ALA A 102 -21.58 23.76 1.56
CA ALA A 102 -20.35 23.28 2.14
C ALA A 102 -19.31 24.41 2.15
N GLU A 103 -18.55 24.51 3.23
CA GLU A 103 -17.50 25.49 3.43
C GLU A 103 -16.27 24.82 4.06
N GLY A 104 -15.08 25.28 3.68
CA GLY A 104 -13.83 24.76 4.18
C GLY A 104 -13.46 23.39 3.55
N GLU A 105 -12.53 22.70 4.23
CA GLU A 105 -12.01 21.41 3.76
C GLU A 105 -13.08 20.33 3.86
N GLN A 106 -13.30 19.62 2.74
CA GLN A 106 -14.24 18.51 2.66
C GLN A 106 -13.45 17.25 2.32
N ILE A 107 -13.83 16.13 2.96
CA ILE A 107 -13.23 14.82 2.73
C ILE A 107 -14.37 13.84 2.45
N LEU A 108 -14.29 13.18 1.29
CA LEU A 108 -15.25 12.18 0.85
C LEU A 108 -14.53 10.85 0.65
N PHE A 109 -15.24 9.76 0.86
CA PHE A 109 -14.70 8.41 0.71
C PHE A 109 -15.59 7.59 -0.22
N TYR A 110 -14.96 6.89 -1.15
CA TYR A 110 -15.57 5.84 -1.93
C TYR A 110 -14.80 4.54 -1.69
N LYS A 111 -15.52 3.47 -1.46
CA LYS A 111 -14.99 2.15 -1.15
C LYS A 111 -15.47 1.14 -2.17
N LEU A 112 -14.53 0.37 -2.70
CA LEU A 112 -14.74 -0.65 -3.71
C LEU A 112 -14.10 -1.95 -3.22
N ASP A 113 -14.90 -3.01 -3.11
CA ASP A 113 -14.42 -4.35 -2.85
C ASP A 113 -14.48 -5.16 -4.16
N LEU A 114 -13.35 -5.73 -4.56
CA LEU A 114 -13.24 -6.52 -5.78
C LEU A 114 -12.49 -7.85 -5.53
N VAL A 115 -12.89 -8.86 -6.29
CA VAL A 115 -12.26 -10.18 -6.27
C VAL A 115 -11.59 -10.42 -7.60
N ARG A 116 -10.41 -11.01 -7.54
CA ARG A 116 -9.78 -11.56 -8.73
C ARG A 116 -10.51 -12.84 -9.16
N ASP A 117 -11.09 -12.82 -10.33
CA ASP A 117 -11.81 -13.94 -10.93
C ASP A 117 -11.31 -14.14 -12.38
N PRO A 118 -10.32 -15.00 -12.60
CA PRO A 118 -9.76 -15.23 -13.94
C PRO A 118 -10.79 -15.75 -14.96
N GLY A 119 -11.92 -16.29 -14.48
CA GLY A 119 -13.02 -16.76 -15.31
C GLY A 119 -14.09 -15.71 -15.58
N TYR A 120 -13.93 -14.47 -15.02
CA TYR A 120 -14.86 -13.40 -15.28
C TYR A 120 -14.57 -12.77 -16.63
N GLU A 121 -15.43 -13.10 -17.59
CA GLU A 121 -15.39 -12.54 -18.94
C GLU A 121 -16.36 -11.36 -19.03
N VAL A 122 -15.89 -10.28 -19.60
CA VAL A 122 -16.70 -9.10 -19.95
C VAL A 122 -16.78 -9.04 -21.46
N LEU A 123 -17.88 -8.55 -21.98
CA LEU A 123 -18.00 -8.29 -23.42
C LEU A 123 -16.81 -7.42 -23.84
N PRO A 124 -16.06 -7.82 -24.87
CA PRO A 124 -14.93 -7.03 -25.33
C PRO A 124 -15.40 -5.62 -25.72
N ASP A 125 -14.60 -4.62 -25.38
CA ASP A 125 -14.79 -3.28 -25.89
C ASP A 125 -14.91 -3.32 -27.42
N ALA A 126 -15.77 -2.46 -27.97
CA ALA A 126 -15.90 -2.33 -29.42
C ALA A 126 -14.51 -2.09 -30.06
N PRO A 127 -14.28 -2.64 -31.27
CA PRO A 127 -13.07 -2.31 -32.00
C PRO A 127 -12.96 -0.77 -32.11
N PRO A 128 -11.74 -0.23 -31.99
CA PRO A 128 -11.57 1.22 -32.09
C PRO A 128 -11.97 1.70 -33.48
N ASP A 129 -12.46 2.91 -33.54
CA ASP A 129 -12.50 3.66 -34.79
C ASP A 129 -11.08 3.82 -35.36
N GLU A 130 -10.90 4.55 -36.42
CA GLU A 130 -9.57 4.79 -37.02
C GLU A 130 -8.58 5.36 -35.96
N ALA A 131 -7.29 5.05 -36.11
CA ALA A 131 -6.23 5.57 -35.25
C ALA A 131 -6.18 7.10 -35.32
N GLU A 132 -6.33 7.77 -34.21
CA GLU A 132 -6.35 9.23 -34.11
C GLU A 132 -4.91 9.78 -34.23
N GLN A 133 -4.57 10.32 -35.40
CA GLN A 133 -3.23 10.84 -35.66
C GLN A 133 -2.95 12.12 -34.87
N GLN A 134 -1.77 12.20 -34.28
CA GLN A 134 -1.32 13.38 -33.55
C GLN A 134 -0.87 14.47 -34.51
N ILE A 135 -1.36 15.68 -34.30
CA ILE A 135 -0.81 16.87 -34.99
C ILE A 135 0.41 17.35 -34.20
N TRP A 136 1.57 17.15 -34.79
CA TRP A 136 2.85 17.57 -34.19
C TRP A 136 3.25 18.97 -34.63
N GLU A 137 3.74 19.78 -33.70
CA GLU A 137 4.36 21.08 -33.98
C GLU A 137 5.89 20.91 -34.02
N GLU A 138 6.58 21.75 -34.84
CA GLU A 138 8.05 21.79 -34.80
C GLU A 138 8.53 22.39 -33.46
N PRO A 139 9.63 21.88 -32.88
CA PRO A 139 10.57 20.85 -33.40
C PRO A 139 10.16 19.39 -33.08
N TYR A 140 9.06 19.16 -32.42
CA TYR A 140 8.61 17.82 -31.98
C TYR A 140 8.26 16.91 -33.16
N GLN A 141 7.76 17.46 -34.27
CA GLN A 141 7.44 16.71 -35.47
C GLN A 141 8.69 16.01 -36.03
N THR A 142 9.77 16.74 -36.20
CA THR A 142 11.03 16.18 -36.67
C THR A 142 11.58 15.12 -35.71
N ALA A 143 11.51 15.38 -34.42
CA ALA A 143 11.98 14.42 -33.39
C ALA A 143 11.15 13.12 -33.39
N ALA A 144 9.81 13.22 -33.48
CA ALA A 144 8.91 12.07 -33.54
C ALA A 144 9.12 11.24 -34.82
N GLN A 145 9.30 11.89 -35.97
CA GLN A 145 9.61 11.20 -37.22
C GLN A 145 10.94 10.46 -37.16
N GLN A 146 12.00 11.06 -36.62
CA GLN A 146 13.29 10.41 -36.48
C GLN A 146 13.24 9.22 -35.52
N LEU A 147 12.52 9.34 -34.41
CA LEU A 147 12.29 8.22 -33.49
C LEU A 147 11.54 7.09 -34.19
N SER A 148 10.45 7.38 -34.92
CA SER A 148 9.69 6.38 -35.67
C SER A 148 10.54 5.69 -36.74
N GLN A 149 11.37 6.46 -37.48
CA GLN A 149 12.30 5.90 -38.48
C GLN A 149 13.35 4.97 -37.88
N SER A 150 13.75 5.19 -36.62
CA SER A 150 14.71 4.32 -35.93
C SER A 150 14.07 3.01 -35.42
N VAL A 151 12.79 3.05 -35.06
CA VAL A 151 12.10 1.92 -34.40
C VAL A 151 11.34 1.04 -35.40
N ASN A 152 10.72 1.63 -36.43
CA ASN A 152 9.91 0.89 -37.41
C ASN A 152 10.68 -0.22 -38.15
N PRO A 153 11.93 -0.01 -38.64
CA PRO A 153 12.63 -1.07 -39.38
C PRO A 153 12.96 -2.31 -38.57
N ILE A 154 12.99 -2.20 -37.25
CA ILE A 154 13.31 -3.30 -36.31
C ILE A 154 12.06 -3.89 -35.66
N SER A 155 10.87 -3.40 -36.04
CA SER A 155 9.59 -3.84 -35.51
C SER A 155 8.82 -4.62 -36.56
N ALA A 156 8.28 -5.79 -36.20
CA ALA A 156 7.56 -6.66 -37.12
C ALA A 156 6.04 -6.45 -37.07
N ASP A 157 5.54 -6.02 -35.92
CA ASP A 157 4.11 -5.86 -35.63
C ASP A 157 3.89 -4.78 -34.54
N GLY A 158 2.64 -4.48 -34.21
CA GLY A 158 2.29 -3.49 -33.19
C GLY A 158 2.86 -3.79 -31.82
N ARG A 159 2.93 -5.06 -31.43
CA ARG A 159 3.49 -5.49 -30.15
C ARG A 159 5.00 -5.26 -30.08
N SER A 160 5.72 -5.57 -31.14
CA SER A 160 7.16 -5.34 -31.21
C SER A 160 7.48 -3.84 -31.26
N LEU A 161 6.68 -3.05 -31.99
CA LEU A 161 6.80 -1.61 -32.05
C LEU A 161 6.57 -0.98 -30.65
N ALA A 162 5.49 -1.35 -29.97
CA ALA A 162 5.19 -0.85 -28.64
C ALA A 162 6.33 -1.16 -27.63
N ARG A 163 6.84 -2.38 -27.63
CA ARG A 163 7.97 -2.77 -26.78
C ARG A 163 9.26 -2.04 -27.11
N GLN A 164 9.52 -1.79 -28.40
CA GLN A 164 10.71 -1.06 -28.81
C GLN A 164 10.63 0.41 -28.42
N LEU A 165 9.47 1.04 -28.58
CA LEU A 165 9.23 2.42 -28.07
C LEU A 165 9.49 2.51 -26.57
N VAL A 166 8.92 1.60 -25.77
CA VAL A 166 9.19 1.54 -24.31
C VAL A 166 10.69 1.41 -24.04
N ARG A 167 11.41 0.55 -24.79
CA ARG A 167 12.84 0.36 -24.60
C ARG A 167 13.62 1.63 -24.91
N GLU A 168 13.30 2.33 -26.01
CA GLU A 168 13.97 3.58 -26.38
C GLU A 168 13.74 4.71 -25.35
N LEU A 169 12.52 4.80 -24.79
CA LEU A 169 12.21 5.81 -23.79
C LEU A 169 12.88 5.54 -22.43
N ASN A 170 13.17 4.28 -22.11
CA ASN A 170 13.71 3.87 -20.81
C ASN A 170 15.22 3.53 -20.86
N GLN A 171 15.94 3.91 -21.91
CA GLN A 171 17.40 3.76 -21.95
C GLN A 171 18.09 4.63 -20.90
N PRO A 172 19.19 4.16 -20.29
CA PRO A 172 19.96 4.96 -19.32
C PRO A 172 20.47 6.28 -19.88
N THR A 173 20.72 6.32 -21.20
CA THR A 173 21.08 7.52 -21.96
C THR A 173 20.11 7.68 -23.12
N VAL A 174 19.08 8.49 -22.90
CA VAL A 174 18.10 8.80 -23.95
C VAL A 174 18.72 9.66 -25.05
N THR A 175 18.29 9.46 -26.29
CA THR A 175 18.72 10.29 -27.42
C THR A 175 18.17 11.71 -27.26
N GLN A 176 18.81 12.69 -27.93
CA GLN A 176 18.37 14.08 -27.86
C GLN A 176 16.92 14.26 -28.32
N ASN A 177 16.46 13.52 -29.31
CA ASN A 177 15.07 13.55 -29.79
C ASN A 177 14.10 13.03 -28.73
N VAL A 178 14.43 11.93 -28.08
CA VAL A 178 13.60 11.39 -26.98
C VAL A 178 13.55 12.37 -25.81
N ALA A 179 14.69 12.96 -25.42
CA ALA A 179 14.73 13.95 -24.36
C ALA A 179 13.84 15.17 -24.69
N LEU A 180 13.91 15.68 -25.92
CA LEU A 180 13.06 16.78 -26.38
C LEU A 180 11.57 16.44 -26.32
N LEU A 181 11.18 15.24 -26.77
CA LEU A 181 9.79 14.81 -26.75
C LEU A 181 9.26 14.64 -25.32
N LEU A 182 10.08 14.12 -24.40
CA LEU A 182 9.73 13.93 -23.00
C LEU A 182 9.62 15.24 -22.19
N GLU A 183 10.16 16.36 -22.70
CA GLU A 183 9.93 17.68 -22.10
C GLU A 183 8.46 18.14 -22.26
N ARG A 184 7.79 17.70 -23.33
CA ARG A 184 6.43 18.14 -23.68
C ARG A 184 5.37 17.11 -23.40
N TYR A 185 5.65 15.83 -23.63
CA TYR A 185 4.69 14.72 -23.58
C TYR A 185 5.08 13.74 -22.47
N SER A 186 4.08 13.21 -21.76
CA SER A 186 4.34 12.07 -20.87
C SER A 186 4.74 10.83 -21.67
N PRO A 187 5.48 9.87 -21.07
CA PRO A 187 5.85 8.64 -21.77
C PRO A 187 4.64 7.89 -22.35
N ALA A 188 3.53 7.84 -21.63
CA ALA A 188 2.31 7.18 -22.10
C ALA A 188 1.69 7.91 -23.31
N GLN A 189 1.56 9.24 -23.23
CA GLN A 189 1.06 10.05 -24.35
C GLN A 189 1.93 9.90 -25.59
N LEU A 190 3.25 9.96 -25.41
CA LEU A 190 4.21 9.83 -26.51
C LEU A 190 4.10 8.47 -27.22
N ILE A 191 4.06 7.37 -26.46
CA ILE A 191 3.89 6.03 -27.03
C ILE A 191 2.55 5.92 -27.75
N THR A 192 1.48 6.41 -27.14
CA THR A 192 0.12 6.41 -27.74
C THR A 192 0.12 7.13 -29.08
N SER A 193 0.66 8.36 -29.13
CA SER A 193 0.70 9.15 -30.36
C SER A 193 1.55 8.49 -31.45
N LEU A 194 2.71 7.93 -31.11
CA LEU A 194 3.57 7.24 -32.06
C LEU A 194 2.97 5.94 -32.59
N LEU A 195 2.20 5.19 -31.79
CA LEU A 195 1.46 4.02 -32.25
C LEU A 195 0.34 4.43 -33.21
N ASN A 196 -0.43 5.46 -32.88
CA ASN A 196 -1.49 5.99 -33.74
C ASN A 196 -0.95 6.51 -35.08
N ASP A 197 0.20 7.21 -35.09
CA ASP A 197 0.86 7.68 -36.30
C ASP A 197 1.31 6.51 -37.20
N ASN A 198 1.58 5.36 -36.61
CA ASN A 198 1.89 4.11 -37.35
C ASN A 198 0.66 3.27 -37.70
N GLY A 199 -0.54 3.81 -37.54
CA GLY A 199 -1.80 3.12 -37.88
C GLY A 199 -2.24 2.03 -36.90
N ILE A 200 -1.65 2.00 -35.68
CA ILE A 200 -2.02 1.08 -34.62
C ILE A 200 -2.91 1.87 -33.64
N PRO A 201 -4.20 1.60 -33.57
CA PRO A 201 -5.07 2.32 -32.64
C PRO A 201 -4.59 2.15 -31.21
N ALA A 202 -4.33 3.27 -30.55
CA ALA A 202 -3.83 3.30 -29.18
C ALA A 202 -4.49 4.45 -28.39
N ARG A 203 -4.64 4.24 -27.08
CA ARG A 203 -5.18 5.24 -26.16
C ARG A 203 -4.38 5.25 -24.84
N THR A 204 -4.27 6.42 -24.23
CA THR A 204 -3.75 6.52 -22.86
C THR A 204 -4.87 6.22 -21.89
N VAL A 205 -4.58 5.35 -20.94
CA VAL A 205 -5.52 4.91 -19.90
C VAL A 205 -4.92 5.11 -18.52
N GLN A 206 -5.79 5.28 -17.53
CA GLN A 206 -5.35 5.37 -16.14
C GLN A 206 -5.62 4.06 -15.42
N VAL A 207 -4.62 3.60 -14.70
CA VAL A 207 -4.65 2.34 -13.95
C VAL A 207 -4.30 2.54 -12.50
N LEU A 208 -4.82 1.69 -11.65
CA LEU A 208 -4.44 1.56 -10.26
C LEU A 208 -3.62 0.28 -10.09
N ALA A 209 -2.34 0.41 -9.72
CA ALA A 209 -1.53 -0.75 -9.36
C ALA A 209 -1.96 -1.25 -7.98
N LEU A 210 -2.39 -2.52 -7.90
CA LEU A 210 -2.86 -3.14 -6.66
C LEU A 210 -1.67 -3.67 -5.86
N GLU A 211 -1.31 -2.92 -4.81
CA GLU A 211 -0.24 -3.29 -3.88
C GLU A 211 -0.80 -3.39 -2.46
N ASP A 212 -0.59 -4.52 -1.79
CA ASP A 212 -1.13 -4.72 -0.44
C ASP A 212 -0.54 -3.72 0.58
N GLY A 213 -1.43 -3.09 1.34
CA GLY A 213 -1.07 -2.10 2.36
C GLY A 213 -0.65 -0.74 1.80
N ARG A 214 -0.76 -0.49 0.50
CA ARG A 214 -0.39 0.80 -0.11
C ARG A 214 -1.36 1.90 0.32
N ARG A 215 -0.82 3.06 0.64
CA ARG A 215 -1.58 4.23 1.09
C ARG A 215 -1.26 5.43 0.22
N ARG A 216 -2.29 6.24 -0.09
CA ARG A 216 -2.17 7.52 -0.83
C ARG A 216 -1.47 7.39 -2.18
N GLN A 217 -1.81 6.36 -2.93
CA GLN A 217 -1.34 6.19 -4.29
C GLN A 217 -2.22 7.02 -5.25
N GLY A 218 -1.60 7.57 -6.30
CA GLY A 218 -2.31 8.13 -7.46
C GLY A 218 -2.53 7.06 -8.52
N LEU A 219 -3.36 7.39 -9.52
CA LEU A 219 -3.44 6.60 -10.74
C LEU A 219 -2.16 6.77 -11.56
N GLN A 220 -1.86 5.78 -12.37
CA GLN A 220 -0.71 5.76 -13.27
C GLN A 220 -1.21 5.74 -14.71
N ASP A 221 -0.51 6.48 -15.58
CA ASP A 221 -0.84 6.49 -17.00
C ASP A 221 -0.18 5.29 -17.69
N PHE A 222 -1.00 4.47 -18.32
CA PHE A 222 -0.62 3.32 -19.14
C PHE A 222 -1.08 3.52 -20.56
N VAL A 223 -0.66 2.64 -21.47
CA VAL A 223 -1.07 2.64 -22.86
C VAL A 223 -1.89 1.40 -23.13
N GLN A 224 -3.05 1.56 -23.78
CA GLN A 224 -3.73 0.45 -24.42
C GLN A 224 -3.60 0.60 -25.94
N TYR A 225 -3.24 -0.48 -26.62
CA TYR A 225 -3.18 -0.55 -28.08
C TYR A 225 -3.94 -1.76 -28.60
N TRP A 226 -4.54 -1.60 -29.78
CA TRP A 226 -5.36 -2.64 -30.40
C TRP A 226 -4.51 -3.61 -31.21
N GLN A 227 -4.56 -4.86 -30.86
CA GLN A 227 -3.89 -5.94 -31.60
C GLN A 227 -4.56 -7.27 -31.32
N ASP A 228 -4.61 -8.15 -32.36
CA ASP A 228 -5.22 -9.48 -32.27
C ASP A 228 -6.66 -9.43 -31.74
N ASP A 229 -7.46 -8.48 -32.24
CA ASP A 229 -8.86 -8.23 -31.87
C ASP A 229 -9.09 -7.95 -30.37
N THR A 230 -8.05 -7.47 -29.66
CA THR A 230 -8.11 -7.15 -28.25
C THR A 230 -7.28 -5.92 -27.88
N TRP A 231 -7.70 -5.21 -26.83
CA TRP A 231 -6.89 -4.18 -26.21
C TRP A 231 -5.78 -4.78 -25.37
N GLN A 232 -4.54 -4.50 -25.73
CA GLN A 232 -3.34 -4.92 -25.00
C GLN A 232 -2.87 -3.79 -24.08
N LEU A 233 -2.60 -4.10 -22.81
CA LEU A 233 -2.11 -3.13 -21.83
C LEU A 233 -0.57 -3.11 -21.83
N LEU A 234 0.01 -1.91 -21.83
CA LEU A 234 1.45 -1.67 -21.85
C LEU A 234 1.84 -0.67 -20.77
N ASP A 235 2.80 -1.06 -19.94
CA ASP A 235 3.44 -0.16 -18.98
C ASP A 235 4.53 0.68 -19.67
N PRO A 236 4.39 2.02 -19.73
CA PRO A 236 5.39 2.87 -20.36
C PRO A 236 6.73 2.92 -19.61
N SER A 237 6.78 2.50 -18.34
CA SER A 237 8.03 2.42 -17.55
C SER A 237 8.92 1.24 -17.94
N GLY A 238 8.43 0.31 -18.75
CA GLY A 238 9.14 -0.91 -19.13
C GLY A 238 9.17 -1.97 -18.04
N ALA A 239 8.55 -1.72 -16.90
CA ALA A 239 8.32 -2.76 -15.92
C ALA A 239 7.31 -3.78 -16.48
N SER A 240 7.54 -5.06 -16.20
CA SER A 240 6.54 -6.08 -16.54
C SER A 240 5.38 -5.95 -15.57
N ALA A 241 4.38 -5.16 -15.93
CA ALA A 241 3.16 -5.08 -15.14
C ALA A 241 2.50 -6.47 -15.14
N ASP A 242 2.32 -7.05 -13.95
CA ASP A 242 1.51 -8.25 -13.81
C ASP A 242 0.04 -7.86 -14.04
N PRO A 243 -0.63 -8.32 -15.09
CA PRO A 243 -2.03 -7.99 -15.36
C PRO A 243 -2.96 -8.31 -14.20
N ASN A 244 -2.53 -9.17 -13.30
CA ASN A 244 -3.29 -9.60 -12.13
C ASN A 244 -3.28 -8.57 -10.99
N HIS A 245 -2.41 -7.58 -11.07
CA HIS A 245 -2.25 -6.54 -10.06
C HIS A 245 -2.47 -5.13 -10.62
N VAL A 246 -3.07 -5.02 -11.80
CA VAL A 246 -3.37 -3.74 -12.44
C VAL A 246 -4.88 -3.64 -12.69
N LEU A 247 -5.52 -2.69 -12.03
CA LEU A 247 -6.94 -2.38 -12.21
C LEU A 247 -7.06 -1.19 -13.16
N LEU A 248 -7.70 -1.39 -14.31
CA LEU A 248 -8.05 -0.31 -15.21
C LEU A 248 -9.09 0.58 -14.54
N TRP A 249 -8.79 1.89 -14.42
CA TRP A 249 -9.68 2.83 -13.73
C TRP A 249 -10.45 3.70 -14.71
N GLN A 250 -9.79 4.20 -15.74
CA GLN A 250 -10.40 5.11 -16.70
C GLN A 250 -9.81 4.95 -18.10
N THR A 251 -10.67 5.02 -19.13
CA THR A 251 -10.27 4.83 -20.52
C THR A 251 -10.44 6.08 -21.41
N THR A 252 -11.31 7.03 -21.06
CA THR A 252 -11.81 8.02 -22.05
C THR A 252 -11.85 9.48 -21.59
N GLN A 253 -11.59 9.82 -20.32
CA GLN A 253 -11.69 11.22 -19.86
C GLN A 253 -10.39 11.77 -19.27
N PRO A 254 -10.13 13.08 -19.42
CA PRO A 254 -8.92 13.71 -18.93
C PRO A 254 -8.87 13.85 -17.38
N SER A 255 -10.01 13.82 -16.70
CA SER A 255 -10.09 13.99 -15.24
C SER A 255 -10.91 12.90 -14.58
N VAL A 256 -10.29 12.19 -13.62
CA VAL A 256 -10.97 11.17 -12.78
C VAL A 256 -11.90 11.79 -11.76
N LEU A 257 -11.61 13.01 -11.33
CA LEU A 257 -12.35 13.73 -10.31
C LEU A 257 -12.75 15.11 -10.82
N GLU A 258 -14.04 15.39 -10.83
CA GLU A 258 -14.59 16.72 -11.09
C GLU A 258 -15.29 17.24 -9.84
N VAL A 259 -15.03 18.51 -9.48
CA VAL A 259 -15.64 19.15 -8.32
C VAL A 259 -16.22 20.49 -8.71
N LEU A 260 -17.54 20.61 -8.58
CA LEU A 260 -18.28 21.84 -8.78
C LEU A 260 -18.51 22.52 -7.42
N GLY A 261 -18.30 23.83 -7.33
CA GLY A 261 -18.41 24.60 -6.08
C GLY A 261 -17.24 24.38 -5.10
N GLY A 262 -16.12 23.86 -5.59
CA GLY A 262 -14.90 23.65 -4.83
C GLY A 262 -13.64 23.93 -5.63
N SER A 263 -12.50 23.92 -4.96
CA SER A 263 -11.17 24.11 -5.56
C SER A 263 -10.15 23.20 -4.89
N ARG A 264 -8.95 23.07 -5.48
CA ARG A 264 -7.85 22.23 -4.97
C ARG A 264 -8.25 20.76 -4.73
N SER A 265 -9.06 20.25 -5.65
CA SER A 265 -9.50 18.86 -5.58
C SER A 265 -8.33 17.87 -5.80
N ARG A 266 -8.33 16.80 -5.02
CA ARG A 266 -7.38 15.70 -5.15
C ARG A 266 -8.05 14.39 -4.77
N VAL A 267 -7.72 13.33 -5.50
CA VAL A 267 -8.09 11.97 -5.14
C VAL A 267 -6.82 11.15 -4.87
N THR A 268 -6.87 10.34 -3.82
CA THR A 268 -5.82 9.38 -3.46
C THR A 268 -6.44 8.04 -3.15
N PHE A 269 -5.73 6.95 -3.51
CA PHE A 269 -6.20 5.59 -3.34
C PHE A 269 -5.38 4.88 -2.27
N SER A 270 -6.08 4.16 -1.40
CA SER A 270 -5.49 3.26 -0.43
C SER A 270 -6.07 1.87 -0.66
N MET A 271 -5.27 0.83 -0.50
CA MET A 271 -5.73 -0.52 -0.77
C MET A 271 -5.12 -1.55 0.15
N ILE A 272 -5.87 -2.61 0.41
CA ILE A 272 -5.42 -3.79 1.12
C ILE A 272 -5.96 -5.03 0.45
N SER A 273 -5.19 -6.09 0.45
CA SER A 273 -5.64 -7.42 0.11
C SER A 273 -6.10 -8.15 1.36
N GLN A 274 -7.24 -8.81 1.29
CA GLN A 274 -7.77 -9.65 2.35
C GLN A 274 -8.08 -11.02 1.80
N SER A 275 -7.61 -12.04 2.48
CA SER A 275 -8.04 -13.40 2.21
C SER A 275 -9.37 -13.62 2.91
N ARG A 276 -10.46 -13.77 2.15
CA ARG A 276 -11.80 -14.02 2.69
C ARG A 276 -12.35 -15.35 2.19
N PRO A 277 -13.09 -16.10 3.03
CA PRO A 277 -13.79 -17.28 2.55
C PRO A 277 -14.76 -16.89 1.43
N ALA A 278 -14.76 -17.67 0.35
CA ALA A 278 -15.61 -17.41 -0.82
C ALA A 278 -17.11 -17.30 -0.48
N GLU A 279 -17.56 -17.97 0.59
CA GLU A 279 -18.94 -17.92 1.07
C GLU A 279 -19.31 -16.57 1.71
N VAL A 280 -18.37 -15.91 2.39
CA VAL A 280 -18.60 -14.59 3.04
C VAL A 280 -18.70 -13.48 2.01
N VAL A 281 -17.94 -13.59 0.94
CA VAL A 281 -17.95 -12.63 -0.20
C VAL A 281 -19.34 -12.56 -0.86
N THR A 282 -20.08 -13.65 -0.82
CA THR A 282 -21.44 -13.71 -1.39
C THR A 282 -22.53 -13.22 -0.42
N GLN A 283 -22.29 -13.21 0.88
CA GLN A 283 -23.29 -12.84 1.90
C GLN A 283 -23.22 -11.39 2.39
N GLU A 284 -22.17 -10.63 2.08
CA GLU A 284 -21.98 -9.24 2.56
C GLU A 284 -22.96 -8.20 1.97
N ASN A 285 -23.85 -8.59 1.06
CA ASN A 285 -24.95 -7.76 0.59
C ASN A 285 -26.15 -7.66 1.57
N ALA A 286 -26.01 -8.18 2.80
CA ALA A 286 -27.11 -8.11 3.80
C ALA A 286 -26.99 -6.84 4.66
N PRO A 287 -28.02 -6.01 4.76
CA PRO A 287 -28.03 -4.77 5.53
C PRO A 287 -28.11 -5.08 7.05
N GLY A 288 -26.98 -5.16 7.73
CA GLY A 288 -26.95 -5.42 9.18
C GLY A 288 -25.58 -5.21 9.87
N PHE A 289 -24.53 -4.93 9.15
CA PHE A 289 -23.14 -4.91 9.65
C PHE A 289 -22.61 -3.51 10.03
N ALA A 290 -23.42 -2.65 10.65
CA ALA A 290 -23.02 -1.27 10.96
C ALA A 290 -21.93 -1.12 12.04
N ILE A 291 -21.56 -2.18 12.77
CA ILE A 291 -20.55 -2.13 13.85
C ILE A 291 -19.52 -3.26 13.63
N SER A 292 -18.67 -3.10 12.65
CA SER A 292 -17.55 -4.02 12.40
C SER A 292 -16.27 -3.23 12.22
N LEU A 293 -15.12 -3.80 12.59
CA LEU A 293 -13.80 -3.24 12.25
C LEU A 293 -13.61 -3.05 10.73
N TYR A 294 -14.33 -3.83 9.93
CA TYR A 294 -14.34 -3.72 8.47
C TYR A 294 -15.10 -2.48 7.95
N SER A 295 -15.91 -1.81 8.77
CA SER A 295 -16.55 -0.54 8.42
C SER A 295 -15.63 0.69 8.57
N LEU A 296 -14.46 0.51 9.19
CA LEU A 296 -13.48 1.58 9.34
C LEU A 296 -12.76 1.87 8.02
N PRO A 297 -12.26 3.12 7.82
CA PRO A 297 -11.38 3.44 6.72
C PRO A 297 -10.16 2.50 6.66
N ILE A 298 -9.75 2.10 5.46
CA ILE A 298 -8.66 1.12 5.23
C ILE A 298 -7.37 1.51 5.97
N ALA A 299 -7.06 2.81 6.03
CA ALA A 299 -5.89 3.30 6.74
C ALA A 299 -5.90 2.90 8.22
N GLU A 300 -7.07 2.88 8.85
CA GLU A 300 -7.24 2.51 10.26
C GLU A 300 -7.32 1.00 10.44
N GLN A 301 -7.96 0.28 9.51
CA GLN A 301 -7.98 -1.19 9.53
C GLN A 301 -6.56 -1.79 9.57
N GLY A 302 -5.62 -1.24 8.78
CA GLY A 302 -4.23 -1.68 8.77
C GLY A 302 -3.54 -1.52 10.12
N MET A 303 -3.84 -0.44 10.86
CA MET A 303 -3.33 -0.23 12.22
C MET A 303 -3.94 -1.22 13.21
N PHE A 304 -5.26 -1.45 13.15
CA PHE A 304 -5.93 -2.42 14.01
C PHE A 304 -5.45 -3.86 13.78
N LYS A 305 -5.19 -4.26 12.53
CA LYS A 305 -4.58 -5.56 12.21
C LYS A 305 -3.26 -5.77 12.96
N LEU A 306 -2.37 -4.78 12.95
CA LEU A 306 -1.10 -4.86 13.67
C LEU A 306 -1.30 -4.91 15.19
N ILE A 307 -2.23 -4.12 15.73
CA ILE A 307 -2.54 -4.11 17.17
C ILE A 307 -3.10 -5.46 17.63
N MET A 308 -3.95 -6.09 16.83
CA MET A 308 -4.53 -7.41 17.13
C MET A 308 -3.48 -8.54 17.19
N LEU A 309 -2.33 -8.39 16.51
CA LEU A 309 -1.22 -9.34 16.59
C LEU A 309 -0.37 -9.18 17.86
N LEU A 310 -0.45 -8.02 18.57
CA LEU A 310 0.33 -7.77 19.78
C LEU A 310 0.17 -8.85 20.88
N PRO A 311 -1.04 -9.33 21.22
CA PRO A 311 -1.20 -10.37 22.24
C PRO A 311 -0.49 -11.68 21.87
N ILE A 312 -0.48 -12.03 20.58
CA ILE A 312 0.18 -13.24 20.08
C ILE A 312 1.69 -13.08 20.17
N GLY A 313 2.24 -11.93 19.75
CA GLY A 313 3.65 -11.61 19.94
C GLY A 313 4.05 -11.65 21.42
N ALA A 314 3.22 -11.07 22.31
CA ALA A 314 3.47 -11.10 23.76
C ALA A 314 3.46 -12.53 24.31
N LEU A 315 2.59 -13.40 23.82
CA LEU A 315 2.56 -14.82 24.20
C LEU A 315 3.85 -15.52 23.80
N VAL A 316 4.34 -15.32 22.58
CA VAL A 316 5.62 -15.88 22.11
C VAL A 316 6.78 -15.41 23.00
N VAL A 317 6.82 -14.12 23.34
CA VAL A 317 7.84 -13.57 24.24
C VAL A 317 7.75 -14.20 25.63
N ALA A 318 6.53 -14.37 26.18
CA ALA A 318 6.32 -15.01 27.48
C ALA A 318 6.79 -16.46 27.47
N ILE A 319 6.48 -17.22 26.45
CA ILE A 319 6.93 -18.61 26.26
C ILE A 319 8.47 -18.66 26.23
N MET A 320 9.11 -17.83 25.41
CA MET A 320 10.56 -17.81 25.27
C MET A 320 11.28 -17.39 26.55
N ARG A 321 10.71 -16.47 27.34
CA ARG A 321 11.29 -16.08 28.64
C ARG A 321 11.09 -17.09 29.74
N ILE A 322 9.89 -17.68 29.82
CA ILE A 322 9.50 -18.54 30.93
C ILE A 322 9.97 -19.98 30.71
N LEU A 323 9.79 -20.52 29.49
CA LEU A 323 10.12 -21.92 29.19
C LEU A 323 11.57 -22.10 28.73
N VAL A 324 12.08 -21.21 27.88
CA VAL A 324 13.44 -21.31 27.34
C VAL A 324 14.46 -20.56 28.19
N GLY A 325 13.99 -19.55 28.95
CA GLY A 325 14.86 -18.77 29.82
C GLY A 325 15.69 -17.70 29.10
N LEU A 326 15.29 -17.28 27.91
CA LEU A 326 16.00 -16.24 27.14
C LEU A 326 15.90 -14.89 27.84
N LYS A 327 17.05 -14.24 28.01
CA LYS A 327 17.11 -12.87 28.51
C LYS A 327 16.78 -11.89 27.41
N THR A 328 15.79 -11.05 27.64
CA THR A 328 15.36 -9.99 26.72
C THR A 328 15.34 -8.64 27.43
N SER A 329 15.48 -7.56 26.69
CA SER A 329 15.36 -6.21 27.21
C SER A 329 13.87 -5.85 27.44
N GLY A 330 13.31 -6.35 28.54
CA GLY A 330 11.89 -6.25 28.84
C GLY A 330 11.01 -7.27 28.08
N THR A 331 9.71 -7.23 28.32
CA THR A 331 8.73 -8.14 27.68
C THR A 331 8.15 -7.56 26.39
N PHE A 332 8.01 -6.24 26.33
CA PHE A 332 7.32 -5.58 25.24
C PHE A 332 8.21 -5.24 24.05
N MET A 333 9.51 -5.00 24.29
CA MET A 333 10.45 -4.63 23.26
C MET A 333 10.56 -5.66 22.12
N PRO A 334 10.71 -6.96 22.36
CA PRO A 334 10.74 -7.94 21.27
C PRO A 334 9.47 -7.96 20.41
N VAL A 335 8.31 -7.71 21.03
CA VAL A 335 7.03 -7.63 20.32
C VAL A 335 7.00 -6.44 19.38
N LEU A 336 7.46 -5.27 19.85
CA LEU A 336 7.50 -4.06 19.04
C LEU A 336 8.50 -4.18 17.87
N ILE A 337 9.65 -4.84 18.10
CA ILE A 337 10.61 -5.14 17.02
C ILE A 337 9.98 -6.09 15.99
N ALA A 338 9.25 -7.11 16.43
CA ALA A 338 8.54 -8.03 15.55
C ALA A 338 7.48 -7.28 14.69
N LEU A 339 6.74 -6.34 15.30
CA LEU A 339 5.81 -5.48 14.56
C LEU A 339 6.51 -4.58 13.55
N ALA A 340 7.70 -4.06 13.88
CA ALA A 340 8.50 -3.30 12.92
C ALA A 340 8.90 -4.19 11.73
N PHE A 341 9.27 -5.45 11.97
CA PHE A 341 9.59 -6.41 10.90
C PHE A 341 8.37 -6.76 10.03
N LEU A 342 7.16 -6.78 10.59
CA LEU A 342 5.93 -6.96 9.80
C LEU A 342 5.64 -5.78 8.85
N GLN A 343 6.21 -4.60 9.13
CA GLN A 343 6.06 -3.41 8.27
C GLN A 343 7.20 -3.24 7.26
N THR A 344 8.36 -3.84 7.51
CA THR A 344 9.59 -3.64 6.72
C THR A 344 10.11 -4.91 6.05
N ASP A 345 9.43 -6.03 6.21
CA ASP A 345 9.90 -7.38 5.96
C ASP A 345 11.09 -7.80 6.86
N LEU A 346 11.28 -9.13 7.02
CA LEU A 346 12.24 -9.65 7.99
C LEU A 346 13.68 -9.29 7.66
N LEU A 347 14.15 -9.53 6.43
CA LEU A 347 15.56 -9.34 6.07
C LEU A 347 15.95 -7.85 6.04
N PRO A 348 15.23 -6.96 5.32
CA PRO A 348 15.52 -5.52 5.36
C PRO A 348 15.36 -4.94 6.77
N GLY A 349 14.33 -5.36 7.51
CA GLY A 349 14.09 -4.93 8.88
C GLY A 349 15.20 -5.33 9.83
N LEU A 350 15.68 -6.57 9.74
CA LEU A 350 16.77 -7.09 10.57
C LEU A 350 18.11 -6.36 10.29
N VAL A 351 18.45 -6.17 9.01
CA VAL A 351 19.67 -5.48 8.60
C VAL A 351 19.64 -4.02 9.04
N SER A 352 18.55 -3.31 8.79
CA SER A 352 18.39 -1.91 9.20
C SER A 352 18.38 -1.77 10.71
N PHE A 353 17.68 -2.65 11.44
CA PHE A 353 17.63 -2.63 12.89
C PHE A 353 19.03 -2.82 13.49
N VAL A 354 19.76 -3.86 13.10
CA VAL A 354 21.12 -4.15 13.62
C VAL A 354 22.07 -3.01 13.29
N SER A 355 22.03 -2.48 12.05
CA SER A 355 22.91 -1.39 11.61
C SER A 355 22.65 -0.10 12.39
N VAL A 356 21.40 0.30 12.55
CA VAL A 356 21.02 1.54 13.25
C VAL A 356 21.32 1.41 14.75
N VAL A 357 21.01 0.27 15.37
CA VAL A 357 21.32 0.03 16.79
C VAL A 357 22.81 0.01 17.05
N ALA A 358 23.60 -0.69 16.21
CA ALA A 358 25.06 -0.74 16.35
C ALA A 358 25.67 0.66 16.21
N LEU A 359 25.24 1.44 15.21
CA LEU A 359 25.73 2.79 14.99
C LEU A 359 25.30 3.74 16.14
N GLY A 360 24.06 3.62 16.61
CA GLY A 360 23.55 4.37 17.76
C GLY A 360 24.33 4.08 19.04
N LEU A 361 24.67 2.82 19.31
CA LEU A 361 25.51 2.43 20.47
C LEU A 361 26.97 2.91 20.33
N ALA A 362 27.53 2.92 19.12
CA ALA A 362 28.86 3.47 18.86
C ALA A 362 28.91 4.98 19.14
N ILE A 363 27.94 5.72 18.65
CA ILE A 363 27.81 7.18 18.91
C ILE A 363 27.55 7.45 20.39
N ARG A 364 26.73 6.64 21.03
CA ARG A 364 26.52 6.69 22.48
C ARG A 364 27.82 6.53 23.24
N SER A 365 28.69 5.60 22.84
CA SER A 365 30.00 5.40 23.48
C SER A 365 30.85 6.67 23.40
N TYR A 366 30.82 7.36 22.26
CA TYR A 366 31.48 8.66 22.10
C TYR A 366 30.88 9.74 22.99
N LEU A 367 29.53 9.85 23.04
CA LEU A 367 28.83 10.84 23.89
C LEU A 367 29.07 10.60 25.39
N SER A 368 29.25 9.35 25.80
CA SER A 368 29.58 9.00 27.20
C SER A 368 30.95 9.55 27.61
N ALA A 369 31.89 9.64 26.68
CA ALA A 369 33.22 10.21 26.94
C ALA A 369 33.19 11.73 27.15
N LEU A 370 32.12 12.41 26.76
CA LEU A 370 31.93 13.87 26.90
C LEU A 370 31.39 14.29 28.29
N ASN A 371 31.16 13.36 29.22
CA ASN A 371 30.63 13.61 30.57
C ASN A 371 29.34 14.44 30.62
N LEU A 372 28.47 14.26 29.63
CA LEU A 372 27.18 14.94 29.55
C LEU A 372 26.21 14.43 30.64
N LEU A 373 25.33 15.31 31.12
CA LEU A 373 24.20 14.92 31.95
C LEU A 373 23.35 13.86 31.23
N LEU A 374 22.81 12.89 31.97
CA LEU A 374 22.03 11.78 31.42
C LEU A 374 20.92 12.24 30.47
N VAL A 375 20.15 13.27 30.88
CA VAL A 375 19.04 13.81 30.08
C VAL A 375 19.53 14.43 28.76
N ALA A 376 20.61 15.21 28.80
CA ALA A 376 21.19 15.83 27.61
C ALA A 376 21.72 14.75 26.63
N ARG A 377 22.34 13.71 27.17
CA ARG A 377 22.85 12.58 26.37
C ARG A 377 21.72 11.82 25.68
N ILE A 378 20.61 11.51 26.37
CA ILE A 378 19.45 10.85 25.80
C ILE A 378 18.84 11.72 24.70
N ALA A 379 18.64 13.01 24.94
CA ALA A 379 18.09 13.92 23.94
C ALA A 379 18.97 13.99 22.68
N THR A 380 20.29 14.11 22.85
CA THR A 380 21.24 14.10 21.71
C THR A 380 21.19 12.78 20.96
N LEU A 381 21.11 11.66 21.66
CA LEU A 381 21.04 10.33 21.05
C LEU A 381 19.77 10.18 20.17
N VAL A 382 18.62 10.66 20.63
CA VAL A 382 17.38 10.63 19.84
C VAL A 382 17.52 11.44 18.55
N VAL A 383 18.08 12.66 18.63
CA VAL A 383 18.32 13.50 17.45
C VAL A 383 19.26 12.81 16.45
N VAL A 384 20.34 12.22 16.96
CA VAL A 384 21.31 11.48 16.13
C VAL A 384 20.67 10.26 15.47
N VAL A 385 19.85 9.51 16.20
CA VAL A 385 19.12 8.35 15.63
C VAL A 385 18.20 8.78 14.51
N ILE A 386 17.47 9.87 14.68
CA ILE A 386 16.63 10.44 13.61
C ILE A 386 17.47 10.79 12.38
N GLY A 387 18.64 11.42 12.60
CA GLY A 387 19.58 11.74 11.53
C GLY A 387 20.10 10.50 10.79
N ILE A 388 20.48 9.46 11.52
CA ILE A 388 20.94 8.16 10.95
C ILE A 388 19.84 7.55 10.09
N ILE A 389 18.62 7.47 10.61
CA ILE A 389 17.48 6.91 9.91
C ILE A 389 17.16 7.70 8.65
N SER A 390 17.24 9.04 8.72
CA SER A 390 17.03 9.91 7.56
C SER A 390 18.07 9.67 6.47
N ILE A 391 19.35 9.56 6.84
CA ILE A 391 20.44 9.23 5.90
C ILE A 391 20.23 7.84 5.30
N PHE A 392 19.87 6.86 6.12
CA PHE A 392 19.63 5.49 5.68
C PHE A 392 18.45 5.42 4.69
N SER A 393 17.38 6.19 4.94
CA SER A 393 16.22 6.30 4.05
C SER A 393 16.59 6.91 2.70
N ILE A 394 17.38 8.00 2.70
CA ILE A 394 17.86 8.64 1.48
C ILE A 394 18.78 7.71 0.68
N LEU A 395 19.71 7.03 1.37
CA LEU A 395 20.64 6.11 0.74
C LEU A 395 19.92 4.90 0.12
N SER A 396 18.92 4.38 0.81
CA SER A 396 18.07 3.30 0.32
C SER A 396 17.31 3.68 -0.95
N TYR A 397 16.79 4.90 -0.99
CA TYR A 397 16.16 5.46 -2.19
C TYR A 397 17.13 5.49 -3.38
N HIS A 398 18.35 6.00 -3.19
CA HIS A 398 19.35 6.07 -4.25
C HIS A 398 19.91 4.72 -4.71
N LEU A 399 19.88 3.71 -3.84
CA LEU A 399 20.35 2.36 -4.17
C LEU A 399 19.26 1.48 -4.80
N GLY A 400 18.06 2.01 -5.04
CA GLY A 400 16.95 1.27 -5.64
C GLY A 400 16.40 0.15 -4.74
N LEU A 401 16.72 0.15 -3.46
CA LEU A 401 16.24 -0.82 -2.48
C LEU A 401 14.80 -0.48 -1.99
N MET A 402 13.97 0.00 -2.91
CA MET A 402 12.65 0.59 -2.62
C MET A 402 11.63 -0.40 -2.04
N ALA A 403 11.85 -1.69 -2.18
CA ALA A 403 10.86 -2.70 -1.82
C ALA A 403 10.74 -2.98 -0.30
N GLY A 404 11.57 -2.42 0.57
CA GLY A 404 11.59 -2.83 1.97
C GLY A 404 11.78 -1.72 3.03
N LEU A 405 11.99 -0.47 2.64
CA LEU A 405 12.38 0.58 3.59
C LEU A 405 11.36 1.73 3.67
N ASN A 406 10.08 1.45 3.62
CA ASN A 406 9.08 2.36 4.15
C ASN A 406 9.23 2.41 5.69
N ILE A 407 10.32 3.05 6.16
CA ILE A 407 10.52 3.33 7.58
C ILE A 407 9.44 4.34 7.97
N THR A 408 8.31 3.80 8.39
CA THR A 408 7.21 4.60 8.93
C THR A 408 7.61 5.15 10.29
N PHE A 409 6.88 6.15 10.75
CA PHE A 409 7.10 6.78 12.06
C PHE A 409 7.18 5.76 13.22
N PHE A 410 6.42 4.67 13.16
CA PHE A 410 6.36 3.67 14.21
C PHE A 410 7.66 2.85 14.39
N PRO A 411 8.29 2.25 13.36
CA PRO A 411 9.60 1.63 13.48
C PRO A 411 10.69 2.57 13.96
N MET A 412 10.63 3.86 13.59
CA MET A 412 11.60 4.88 14.04
C MET A 412 11.58 5.07 15.56
N ILE A 413 10.40 5.18 16.16
CA ILE A 413 10.25 5.31 17.62
C ILE A 413 10.78 4.07 18.34
N ILE A 414 10.50 2.88 17.81
CA ILE A 414 10.96 1.62 18.40
C ILE A 414 12.50 1.54 18.39
N LEU A 415 13.15 1.93 17.28
CA LEU A 415 14.60 1.98 17.16
C LEU A 415 15.21 2.96 18.17
N ALA A 416 14.69 4.19 18.25
CA ALA A 416 15.17 5.20 19.19
C ALA A 416 15.06 4.69 20.64
N TRP A 417 13.90 4.15 21.00
CA TRP A 417 13.67 3.58 22.33
C TRP A 417 14.55 2.36 22.63
N THR A 418 14.78 1.51 21.64
CA THR A 418 15.69 0.35 21.78
C THR A 418 17.12 0.81 22.10
N ILE A 419 17.63 1.81 21.37
CA ILE A 419 18.99 2.34 21.57
C ILE A 419 19.09 3.01 22.95
N GLU A 420 18.09 3.79 23.35
CA GLU A 420 18.02 4.37 24.69
C GLU A 420 18.07 3.28 25.76
N ARG A 421 17.22 2.27 25.68
CA ARG A 421 17.16 1.18 26.65
C ARG A 421 18.48 0.39 26.72
N MET A 422 19.07 0.09 25.57
CA MET A 422 20.37 -0.57 25.47
C MET A 422 21.48 0.31 26.06
N SER A 423 21.42 1.63 25.86
CA SER A 423 22.36 2.58 26.43
C SER A 423 22.33 2.57 27.95
N ILE A 424 21.13 2.56 28.56
CA ILE A 424 20.97 2.47 30.01
C ILE A 424 21.51 1.15 30.55
N THR A 425 21.15 0.04 29.88
CA THR A 425 21.65 -1.30 30.24
C THR A 425 23.20 -1.39 30.18
N TRP A 426 23.82 -0.72 29.21
CA TRP A 426 25.27 -0.65 29.08
C TRP A 426 25.91 0.02 30.30
N GLU A 427 25.33 1.10 30.81
CA GLU A 427 25.85 1.80 32.00
C GLU A 427 25.65 1.01 33.29
N GLU A 428 24.47 0.40 33.44
CA GLU A 428 24.11 -0.30 34.69
C GLU A 428 24.73 -1.70 34.78
N GLN A 429 24.80 -2.44 33.66
CA GLN A 429 25.10 -3.86 33.66
C GLN A 429 26.32 -4.24 32.77
N GLY A 430 26.79 -3.29 31.97
CA GLY A 430 27.95 -3.45 31.10
C GLY A 430 27.67 -4.04 29.73
N PRO A 431 28.69 -4.07 28.84
CA PRO A 431 28.52 -4.40 27.43
C PRO A 431 28.08 -5.85 27.16
N LYS A 432 28.53 -6.79 28.01
CA LYS A 432 28.18 -8.21 27.87
C LYS A 432 26.66 -8.44 28.03
N GLU A 433 26.04 -7.76 28.99
CA GLU A 433 24.61 -7.88 29.22
C GLU A 433 23.78 -7.23 28.10
N VAL A 434 24.27 -6.11 27.53
CA VAL A 434 23.64 -5.48 26.36
C VAL A 434 23.62 -6.42 25.17
N ILE A 435 24.74 -7.10 24.85
CA ILE A 435 24.77 -8.05 23.74
C ILE A 435 23.85 -9.24 24.01
N MET A 436 23.80 -9.72 25.25
CA MET A 436 22.98 -10.87 25.62
C MET A 436 21.48 -10.51 25.60
N GLN A 437 21.07 -9.38 26.17
CA GLN A 437 19.70 -8.93 26.18
C GLN A 437 19.25 -8.44 24.81
N GLY A 438 20.12 -7.75 24.05
CA GLY A 438 19.87 -7.27 22.71
C GLY A 438 19.72 -8.41 21.72
N GLY A 439 20.66 -9.33 21.70
CA GLY A 439 20.62 -10.54 20.86
C GLY A 439 19.44 -11.44 21.21
N GLY A 440 19.16 -11.62 22.51
CA GLY A 440 17.98 -12.36 22.96
C GLY A 440 16.68 -11.69 22.52
N SER A 441 16.60 -10.36 22.62
CA SER A 441 15.40 -9.61 22.15
C SER A 441 15.21 -9.74 20.65
N LEU A 442 16.30 -9.67 19.88
CA LEU A 442 16.26 -9.80 18.42
C LEU A 442 15.84 -11.21 18.00
N LEU A 443 16.40 -12.24 18.64
CA LEU A 443 16.02 -13.63 18.37
C LEU A 443 14.53 -13.88 18.68
N VAL A 444 14.08 -13.42 19.85
CA VAL A 444 12.67 -13.56 20.24
C VAL A 444 11.74 -12.75 19.32
N ALA A 445 12.18 -11.56 18.87
CA ALA A 445 11.44 -10.76 17.90
C ALA A 445 11.32 -11.46 16.54
N THR A 446 12.39 -12.09 16.07
CA THR A 446 12.37 -12.88 14.83
C THR A 446 11.41 -14.08 14.95
N LEU A 447 11.44 -14.78 16.07
CA LEU A 447 10.49 -15.89 16.31
C LEU A 447 9.04 -15.39 16.40
N ALA A 448 8.82 -14.27 17.09
CA ALA A 448 7.51 -13.64 17.16
C ALA A 448 7.02 -13.22 15.78
N PHE A 449 7.88 -12.60 14.95
CA PHE A 449 7.58 -12.29 13.56
C PHE A 449 7.16 -13.53 12.78
N LEU A 450 7.94 -14.62 12.82
CA LEU A 450 7.65 -15.86 12.09
C LEU A 450 6.30 -16.48 12.49
N VAL A 451 5.88 -16.32 13.75
CA VAL A 451 4.58 -16.80 14.22
C VAL A 451 3.48 -15.84 13.76
N MET A 452 3.66 -14.53 13.95
CA MET A 452 2.68 -13.49 13.62
C MET A 452 2.46 -13.34 12.10
N ASP A 453 3.46 -13.69 11.30
CA ASP A 453 3.39 -13.65 9.84
C ASP A 453 2.65 -14.84 9.23
N ARG A 454 2.36 -15.90 10.01
CA ARG A 454 1.62 -17.06 9.53
C ARG A 454 0.16 -16.70 9.19
N GLU A 455 -0.30 -17.17 8.03
CA GLU A 455 -1.64 -16.94 7.52
C GLU A 455 -2.74 -17.35 8.52
N ILE A 456 -2.58 -18.51 9.15
CA ILE A 456 -3.50 -18.99 10.20
C ILE A 456 -3.58 -18.01 11.37
N VAL A 457 -2.44 -17.46 11.80
CA VAL A 457 -2.39 -16.54 12.93
C VAL A 457 -3.05 -15.21 12.58
N ARG A 458 -2.79 -14.71 11.37
CA ARG A 458 -3.45 -13.50 10.86
C ARG A 458 -4.96 -13.69 10.72
N HIS A 459 -5.39 -14.86 10.22
CA HIS A 459 -6.82 -15.20 10.08
C HIS A 459 -7.54 -15.28 11.43
N LEU A 460 -6.92 -15.88 12.44
CA LEU A 460 -7.52 -15.98 13.77
C LEU A 460 -7.51 -14.67 14.56
N ALA A 461 -6.53 -13.79 14.30
CA ALA A 461 -6.40 -12.50 14.98
C ALA A 461 -7.36 -11.45 14.43
N PHE A 462 -7.80 -11.56 13.18
CA PHE A 462 -8.63 -10.58 12.49
C PHE A 462 -9.95 -11.18 12.02
#